data_2053e7b3540b61facb10ebe21c6b00de
#
_entry.id   2053e7b3540b61facb10ebe21c6b00de
#
_cell.length_a   1.000
_cell.length_b   1.000
_cell.length_c   1.000
_cell.angle_alpha   90.00
_cell.angle_beta   90.00
_cell.angle_gamma   90.00
#
_symmetry.space_group_name_H-M   'P 1'
#
loop_
_entity.id
_entity.type
_entity.pdbx_description
1 polymer ?
#
loop_
_entity_poly.entity_id
_entity_poly.type
_entity_poly.pdbx_seq_one_letter_code
_entity_poly.pdbx_strand_id
1 'polypeptide(L)'
;MKWQDFLFAALMCFGLVLSIWKLPYGFGGSDEAFYLTVPHRLSLGDALFTDEWHVSQLSGFLLVPFVSLFRLITGSTDGIMIAARVLYLVFHTGAAVLIYSRLRKYGFITVFGCALYYLYTPFNIMALSYNTMGIELLLVAGVLLATADYSKKLLPILSGPAFAGAVLCNPYLISCFLLYGVCVGVHYAIRKTNLGCVITKKMFSLRTFLFFTAGAAALAVIFLIFTLTRTGISDIFANIPEMLKDPEHPSVTFGQKFSSYFTSIFNMTPHFKYVIYGYFAMLVFMIFDRKRRLHRAVYLCLSCAAMGITTIMLLPGLSSTTYNYIMLPMLFLGITSYILIKNKPRELFAAVFVTGIIYSFCLHYGSNQMIYCITSAMTVTNVASFVFLAQLTKEMRETPDNLTYTNAMRILSYLLVGVIIAFQDGVQITAKTYHVFWDSAPDALTSEIEQGPAACILTTETNVNNYNTMYNDLAQLRAKEPDNILFMSFETWPYLSMNDFPYATFSAWTGNEQGEITLSRLRTYFEMNPDKTPKYIYIPKSAKWNINTLLPELKSKGYTVSETQVSYQLEKN
;
A
#
# COMPACT_ATOMS: atom_id res chain seq x y z
N MET A 1 31.08 -6.34 -12.28
CA MET A 1 29.63 -6.52 -12.16
C MET A 1 29.32 -7.99 -12.37
N LYS A 2 28.55 -8.64 -11.48
CA LYS A 2 28.16 -10.04 -11.66
C LYS A 2 27.04 -10.11 -12.71
N TRP A 3 26.91 -11.22 -13.39
CA TRP A 3 25.84 -11.46 -14.37
C TRP A 3 24.44 -11.15 -13.80
N GLN A 4 24.19 -11.52 -12.54
CA GLN A 4 22.92 -11.22 -11.86
C GLN A 4 22.65 -9.70 -11.72
N ASP A 5 23.69 -8.88 -11.59
CA ASP A 5 23.53 -7.42 -11.49
C ASP A 5 23.13 -6.83 -12.86
N PHE A 6 23.66 -7.42 -13.94
CA PHE A 6 23.27 -7.05 -15.30
C PHE A 6 21.82 -7.43 -15.61
N LEU A 7 21.40 -8.66 -15.23
CA LEU A 7 20.00 -9.07 -15.41
C LEU A 7 19.05 -8.19 -14.59
N PHE A 8 19.39 -7.90 -13.34
CA PHE A 8 18.58 -6.99 -12.52
C PHE A 8 18.44 -5.61 -13.20
N ALA A 9 19.55 -5.03 -13.67
CA ALA A 9 19.51 -3.76 -14.38
C ALA A 9 18.64 -3.81 -15.63
N ALA A 10 18.72 -4.90 -16.41
CA ALA A 10 17.89 -5.08 -17.61
C ALA A 10 16.39 -5.17 -17.28
N LEU A 11 16.01 -5.93 -16.25
CA LEU A 11 14.61 -6.02 -15.79
C LEU A 11 14.11 -4.70 -15.22
N MET A 12 14.96 -3.99 -14.49
CA MET A 12 14.63 -2.65 -13.97
C MET A 12 14.44 -1.64 -15.10
N CYS A 13 15.33 -1.63 -16.11
CA CYS A 13 15.17 -0.76 -17.28
C CYS A 13 13.89 -1.07 -18.04
N PHE A 14 13.57 -2.36 -18.24
CA PHE A 14 12.32 -2.78 -18.88
C PHE A 14 11.10 -2.29 -18.08
N GLY A 15 11.08 -2.56 -16.77
CA GLY A 15 9.97 -2.13 -15.89
C GLY A 15 9.86 -0.61 -15.81
N LEU A 16 10.99 0.13 -15.87
CA LEU A 16 11.02 1.59 -15.89
C LEU A 16 10.40 2.13 -17.18
N VAL A 17 10.82 1.59 -18.34
CA VAL A 17 10.24 1.98 -19.65
C VAL A 17 8.75 1.73 -19.68
N LEU A 18 8.30 0.54 -19.22
CA LEU A 18 6.88 0.21 -19.12
C LEU A 18 6.13 1.17 -18.17
N SER A 19 6.73 1.53 -17.05
CA SER A 19 6.13 2.46 -16.09
C SER A 19 6.06 3.89 -16.64
N ILE A 20 7.10 4.37 -17.33
CA ILE A 20 7.11 5.70 -17.98
C ILE A 20 6.03 5.74 -19.07
N TRP A 21 5.94 4.70 -19.89
CA TRP A 21 4.88 4.59 -20.90
C TRP A 21 3.49 4.66 -20.26
N LYS A 22 3.31 4.02 -19.08
CA LYS A 22 2.04 3.96 -18.38
C LYS A 22 1.66 5.26 -17.66
N LEU A 23 2.62 6.13 -17.32
CA LEU A 23 2.40 7.32 -16.48
C LEU A 23 1.19 8.17 -16.87
N PRO A 24 0.95 8.51 -18.16
CA PRO A 24 -0.15 9.39 -18.51
C PRO A 24 -1.51 8.72 -18.50
N TYR A 25 -1.60 7.37 -18.51
CA TYR A 25 -2.86 6.68 -18.69
C TYR A 25 -3.71 6.59 -17.42
N GLY A 26 -5.00 6.95 -17.58
CA GLY A 26 -6.07 6.76 -16.63
C GLY A 26 -6.32 7.95 -15.71
N PHE A 27 -7.58 8.33 -15.59
CA PHE A 27 -8.01 9.40 -14.69
C PHE A 27 -8.67 8.82 -13.44
N GLY A 28 -7.93 8.79 -12.34
CA GLY A 28 -8.42 8.36 -11.03
C GLY A 28 -8.93 9.53 -10.18
N GLY A 29 -10.03 10.17 -10.60
CA GLY A 29 -10.57 11.38 -9.97
C GLY A 29 -11.01 11.24 -8.50
N SER A 30 -11.15 10.01 -8.00
CA SER A 30 -11.45 9.70 -6.59
C SER A 30 -10.19 9.39 -5.79
N ASP A 31 -9.72 8.13 -5.81
CA ASP A 31 -8.66 7.65 -4.91
C ASP A 31 -7.32 8.33 -5.14
N GLU A 32 -6.88 8.45 -6.40
CA GLU A 32 -5.58 9.07 -6.69
C GLU A 32 -5.57 10.56 -6.30
N ALA A 33 -6.66 11.27 -6.63
CA ALA A 33 -6.82 12.67 -6.22
C ALA A 33 -6.89 12.79 -4.68
N PHE A 34 -7.56 11.86 -3.99
CA PHE A 34 -7.63 11.84 -2.54
C PHE A 34 -6.24 11.74 -1.89
N TYR A 35 -5.32 10.95 -2.43
CA TYR A 35 -3.95 10.85 -1.90
C TYR A 35 -3.19 12.18 -1.97
N LEU A 36 -3.64 13.12 -2.79
CA LEU A 36 -3.07 14.46 -2.92
C LEU A 36 -3.87 15.52 -2.17
N THR A 37 -5.18 15.36 -1.99
CA THR A 37 -6.00 16.35 -1.26
C THR A 37 -5.64 16.43 0.21
N VAL A 38 -5.33 15.30 0.87
CA VAL A 38 -4.90 15.32 2.28
C VAL A 38 -3.59 16.12 2.46
N PRO A 39 -2.47 15.83 1.77
CA PRO A 39 -1.27 16.67 1.92
C PRO A 39 -1.47 18.10 1.39
N HIS A 40 -2.35 18.33 0.42
CA HIS A 40 -2.68 19.68 -0.06
C HIS A 40 -3.33 20.53 1.04
N ARG A 41 -4.40 20.03 1.68
CA ARG A 41 -5.03 20.75 2.79
C ARG A 41 -4.08 20.97 3.96
N LEU A 42 -3.23 19.98 4.28
CA LEU A 42 -2.20 20.13 5.31
C LEU A 42 -1.17 21.21 4.93
N SER A 43 -0.90 21.41 3.63
CA SER A 43 -0.03 22.50 3.15
C SER A 43 -0.68 23.87 3.27
N LEU A 44 -2.02 23.92 3.34
CA LEU A 44 -2.80 25.15 3.58
C LEU A 44 -2.95 25.49 5.08
N GLY A 45 -2.51 24.60 5.97
CA GLY A 45 -2.54 24.87 7.42
C GLY A 45 -3.49 23.98 8.22
N ASP A 46 -4.32 23.16 7.57
CA ASP A 46 -5.24 22.24 8.23
C ASP A 46 -4.51 21.25 9.15
N ALA A 47 -5.21 20.82 10.20
CA ALA A 47 -4.72 19.92 11.21
C ALA A 47 -5.21 18.49 11.00
N LEU A 48 -4.34 17.53 11.32
CA LEU A 48 -4.73 16.13 11.43
C LEU A 48 -5.68 15.92 12.63
N PHE A 49 -6.57 14.94 12.51
CA PHE A 49 -7.56 14.51 13.49
C PHE A 49 -8.72 15.49 13.71
N THR A 50 -8.50 16.78 13.66
CA THR A 50 -9.54 17.80 13.84
C THR A 50 -10.18 18.18 12.51
N ASP A 51 -9.38 18.64 11.54
CA ASP A 51 -9.88 19.08 10.25
C ASP A 51 -10.07 17.93 9.26
N GLU A 52 -9.29 16.85 9.40
CA GLU A 52 -9.37 15.65 8.57
C GLU A 52 -9.83 14.46 9.40
N TRP A 53 -10.94 13.84 8.99
CA TRP A 53 -11.50 12.68 9.68
C TRP A 53 -11.33 11.35 8.94
N HIS A 54 -10.65 11.32 7.81
CA HIS A 54 -10.37 10.07 7.13
C HIS A 54 -9.31 9.25 7.86
N VAL A 55 -9.54 7.94 8.02
CA VAL A 55 -8.67 7.06 8.82
C VAL A 55 -7.25 6.87 8.26
N SER A 56 -7.04 7.12 6.97
CA SER A 56 -5.71 7.02 6.33
C SER A 56 -4.92 8.35 6.28
N GLN A 57 -5.43 9.40 6.92
CA GLN A 57 -4.89 10.77 6.87
C GLN A 57 -3.40 10.90 7.23
N LEU A 58 -2.89 10.02 8.11
CA LEU A 58 -1.51 10.14 8.64
C LEU A 58 -0.45 10.04 7.55
N SER A 59 -0.71 9.26 6.50
CA SER A 59 0.20 9.13 5.35
C SER A 59 0.36 10.44 4.57
N GLY A 60 -0.65 11.31 4.58
CA GLY A 60 -0.61 12.61 3.94
C GLY A 60 0.51 13.50 4.46
N PHE A 61 0.85 13.39 5.76
CA PHE A 61 2.00 14.10 6.34
C PHE A 61 3.30 13.87 5.57
N LEU A 62 3.55 12.64 5.10
CA LEU A 62 4.76 12.29 4.35
C LEU A 62 4.85 13.00 2.99
N LEU A 63 3.71 13.41 2.43
CA LEU A 63 3.61 14.05 1.12
C LEU A 63 3.49 15.58 1.19
N VAL A 64 3.32 16.17 2.38
CA VAL A 64 3.27 17.63 2.55
C VAL A 64 4.48 18.34 1.92
N PRO A 65 5.74 17.86 2.10
CA PRO A 65 6.89 18.53 1.49
C PRO A 65 6.82 18.55 -0.04
N PHE A 66 6.32 17.47 -0.67
CA PHE A 66 6.15 17.40 -2.12
C PHE A 66 5.10 18.41 -2.61
N VAL A 67 3.91 18.38 -2.02
CA VAL A 67 2.82 19.28 -2.44
C VAL A 67 3.18 20.75 -2.21
N SER A 68 3.80 21.06 -1.07
CA SER A 68 4.25 22.43 -0.78
C SER A 68 5.32 22.90 -1.77
N LEU A 69 6.30 22.04 -2.09
CA LEU A 69 7.35 22.36 -3.05
C LEU A 69 6.79 22.51 -4.47
N PHE A 70 5.88 21.62 -4.88
CA PHE A 70 5.23 21.70 -6.19
C PHE A 70 4.49 23.03 -6.36
N ARG A 71 3.64 23.39 -5.40
CA ARG A 71 2.91 24.68 -5.40
C ARG A 71 3.85 25.89 -5.37
N LEU A 72 4.94 25.82 -4.61
CA LEU A 72 5.93 26.89 -4.56
C LEU A 72 6.60 27.14 -5.94
N ILE A 73 6.85 26.06 -6.68
CA ILE A 73 7.54 26.14 -8.01
C ILE A 73 6.56 26.53 -9.12
N THR A 74 5.36 25.95 -9.13
CA THR A 74 4.39 26.13 -10.23
C THR A 74 3.41 27.29 -10.00
N GLY A 75 3.22 27.72 -8.74
CA GLY A 75 2.20 28.70 -8.35
C GLY A 75 0.77 28.15 -8.40
N SER A 76 0.57 26.88 -8.73
CA SER A 76 -0.73 26.22 -8.84
C SER A 76 -0.63 24.72 -8.53
N THR A 77 -1.76 24.02 -8.64
CA THR A 77 -1.83 22.53 -8.57
C THR A 77 -2.00 21.90 -9.95
N ASP A 78 -1.89 22.67 -11.03
CA ASP A 78 -2.05 22.15 -12.39
C ASP A 78 -0.97 21.10 -12.70
N GLY A 79 -1.38 19.92 -13.16
CA GLY A 79 -0.48 18.80 -13.43
C GLY A 79 0.07 18.09 -12.19
N ILE A 80 -0.43 18.37 -10.99
CA ILE A 80 0.11 17.76 -9.75
C ILE A 80 -0.07 16.24 -9.73
N MET A 81 -1.12 15.70 -10.38
CA MET A 81 -1.35 14.25 -10.42
C MET A 81 -0.24 13.54 -11.23
N ILE A 82 0.11 14.04 -12.40
CA ILE A 82 1.20 13.44 -13.20
C ILE A 82 2.57 13.62 -12.50
N ALA A 83 2.79 14.75 -11.84
CA ALA A 83 4.00 14.96 -11.04
C ALA A 83 4.11 13.99 -9.86
N ALA A 84 2.99 13.67 -9.20
CA ALA A 84 2.92 12.67 -8.13
C ALA A 84 3.22 11.25 -8.64
N ARG A 85 2.78 10.89 -9.86
CA ARG A 85 3.14 9.62 -10.51
C ARG A 85 4.64 9.54 -10.80
N VAL A 86 5.25 10.64 -11.25
CA VAL A 86 6.72 10.71 -11.44
C VAL A 86 7.43 10.52 -10.10
N LEU A 87 6.98 11.19 -9.03
CA LEU A 87 7.54 11.03 -7.69
C LEU A 87 7.42 9.58 -7.20
N TYR A 88 6.26 8.94 -7.39
CA TYR A 88 6.08 7.53 -7.10
C TYR A 88 7.12 6.68 -7.83
N LEU A 89 7.31 6.89 -9.13
CA LEU A 89 8.26 6.11 -9.92
C LEU A 89 9.70 6.26 -9.43
N VAL A 90 10.11 7.48 -9.08
CA VAL A 90 11.44 7.76 -8.51
C VAL A 90 11.62 7.04 -7.17
N PHE A 91 10.64 7.16 -6.27
CA PHE A 91 10.68 6.53 -4.94
C PHE A 91 10.70 5.01 -5.04
N HIS A 92 9.82 4.43 -5.84
CA HIS A 92 9.69 2.99 -6.06
C HIS A 92 10.97 2.39 -6.70
N THR A 93 11.56 3.08 -7.69
CA THR A 93 12.83 2.69 -8.29
C THR A 93 13.97 2.72 -7.27
N GLY A 94 14.06 3.79 -6.49
CA GLY A 94 15.05 3.91 -5.42
C GLY A 94 14.94 2.79 -4.38
N ALA A 95 13.71 2.48 -3.96
CA ALA A 95 13.44 1.38 -3.03
C ALA A 95 13.85 0.02 -3.63
N ALA A 96 13.50 -0.26 -4.89
CA ALA A 96 13.87 -1.51 -5.57
C ALA A 96 15.39 -1.70 -5.68
N VAL A 97 16.12 -0.65 -6.07
CA VAL A 97 17.59 -0.65 -6.14
C VAL A 97 18.21 -0.89 -4.76
N LEU A 98 17.71 -0.22 -3.73
CA LEU A 98 18.16 -0.41 -2.35
C LEU A 98 17.94 -1.85 -1.89
N ILE A 99 16.73 -2.39 -2.06
CA ILE A 99 16.35 -3.74 -1.69
C ILE A 99 17.25 -4.76 -2.39
N TYR A 100 17.40 -4.66 -3.71
CA TYR A 100 18.28 -5.55 -4.47
C TYR A 100 19.74 -5.46 -4.01
N SER A 101 20.28 -4.24 -3.82
CA SER A 101 21.66 -4.03 -3.38
C SER A 101 21.97 -4.78 -2.07
N ARG A 102 20.98 -4.88 -1.18
CA ARG A 102 21.09 -5.57 0.11
C ARG A 102 20.88 -7.08 0.01
N LEU A 103 20.03 -7.55 -0.91
CA LEU A 103 19.61 -8.95 -1.00
C LEU A 103 20.38 -9.77 -2.05
N ARG A 104 21.10 -9.14 -3.00
CA ARG A 104 21.82 -9.83 -4.09
C ARG A 104 22.81 -10.91 -3.65
N LYS A 105 23.28 -10.88 -2.40
CA LYS A 105 24.20 -11.87 -1.83
C LYS A 105 23.58 -13.26 -1.66
N TYR A 106 22.25 -13.38 -1.63
CA TYR A 106 21.55 -14.63 -1.39
C TYR A 106 21.44 -15.52 -2.63
N GLY A 107 21.59 -14.97 -3.84
CA GLY A 107 21.65 -15.75 -5.08
C GLY A 107 20.80 -15.18 -6.20
N PHE A 108 20.89 -15.85 -7.35
CA PHE A 108 20.33 -15.40 -8.63
C PHE A 108 18.80 -15.20 -8.59
N ILE A 109 18.05 -16.11 -7.98
CA ILE A 109 16.58 -16.06 -7.93
C ILE A 109 16.07 -14.80 -7.21
N THR A 110 16.88 -14.20 -6.33
CA THR A 110 16.54 -12.92 -5.66
C THR A 110 16.29 -11.78 -6.64
N VAL A 111 16.90 -11.82 -7.84
CA VAL A 111 16.67 -10.83 -8.91
C VAL A 111 15.18 -10.76 -9.26
N PHE A 112 14.54 -11.92 -9.44
CA PHE A 112 13.11 -11.99 -9.83
C PHE A 112 12.18 -11.54 -8.70
N GLY A 113 12.52 -11.82 -7.43
CA GLY A 113 11.75 -11.29 -6.30
C GLY A 113 11.78 -9.76 -6.23
N CYS A 114 12.92 -9.15 -6.56
CA CYS A 114 13.04 -7.70 -6.65
C CYS A 114 12.35 -7.14 -7.91
N ALA A 115 12.39 -7.88 -9.03
CA ALA A 115 11.68 -7.51 -10.25
C ALA A 115 10.17 -7.61 -10.06
N LEU A 116 9.66 -8.68 -9.43
CA LEU A 116 8.24 -8.82 -9.07
C LEU A 116 7.76 -7.65 -8.22
N TYR A 117 8.52 -7.29 -7.18
CA TYR A 117 8.23 -6.11 -6.37
C TYR A 117 8.13 -4.85 -7.22
N TYR A 118 9.07 -4.63 -8.13
CA TYR A 118 9.11 -3.44 -8.98
C TYR A 118 7.99 -3.38 -10.03
N LEU A 119 7.60 -4.51 -10.57
CA LEU A 119 6.51 -4.61 -11.55
C LEU A 119 5.13 -4.47 -10.89
N TYR A 120 5.00 -4.86 -9.63
CA TYR A 120 3.74 -4.81 -8.91
C TYR A 120 3.39 -3.38 -8.49
N THR A 121 2.14 -3.00 -8.67
CA THR A 121 1.58 -1.74 -8.17
C THR A 121 0.23 -2.05 -7.52
N PRO A 122 0.07 -1.80 -6.20
CA PRO A 122 -1.21 -2.01 -5.53
C PRO A 122 -2.33 -1.23 -6.24
N PHE A 123 -3.45 -1.90 -6.52
CA PHE A 123 -4.62 -1.32 -7.20
C PHE A 123 -4.33 -0.75 -8.61
N ASN A 124 -3.11 -0.95 -9.15
CA ASN A 124 -2.63 -0.26 -10.35
C ASN A 124 -2.67 1.29 -10.28
N ILE A 125 -2.69 1.85 -9.07
CA ILE A 125 -2.61 3.29 -8.85
C ILE A 125 -1.12 3.65 -8.70
N MET A 126 -0.55 4.31 -9.71
CA MET A 126 0.85 4.73 -9.72
C MET A 126 1.04 6.04 -8.95
N ALA A 127 0.60 6.07 -7.70
CA ALA A 127 0.73 7.23 -6.82
C ALA A 127 1.28 6.80 -5.46
N LEU A 128 1.97 7.72 -4.79
CA LEU A 128 2.33 7.54 -3.39
C LEU A 128 1.07 7.64 -2.52
N SER A 129 0.74 6.56 -1.85
CA SER A 129 -0.44 6.41 -1.00
C SER A 129 -0.10 5.66 0.27
N TYR A 130 -1.03 5.58 1.19
CA TYR A 130 -0.88 4.71 2.36
C TYR A 130 -0.63 3.24 1.98
N ASN A 131 -1.13 2.77 0.82
CA ASN A 131 -0.89 1.41 0.34
C ASN A 131 0.51 1.24 -0.23
N THR A 132 0.92 2.08 -1.20
CA THR A 132 2.22 1.98 -1.87
C THR A 132 3.36 2.30 -0.91
N MET A 133 3.31 3.45 -0.22
CA MET A 133 4.34 3.82 0.76
C MET A 133 4.39 2.83 1.93
N GLY A 134 3.25 2.29 2.37
CA GLY A 134 3.22 1.30 3.46
C GLY A 134 4.01 0.03 3.12
N ILE A 135 3.81 -0.52 1.91
CA ILE A 135 4.57 -1.68 1.41
C ILE A 135 6.05 -1.35 1.27
N GLU A 136 6.37 -0.23 0.61
CA GLU A 136 7.74 0.16 0.29
C GLU A 136 8.55 0.46 1.55
N LEU A 137 8.02 1.29 2.43
CA LEU A 137 8.71 1.69 3.66
C LEU A 137 8.88 0.52 4.64
N LEU A 138 7.87 -0.36 4.76
CA LEU A 138 7.99 -1.56 5.60
C LEU A 138 9.04 -2.52 5.04
N LEU A 139 9.05 -2.73 3.72
CA LEU A 139 10.02 -3.61 3.08
C LEU A 139 11.45 -3.05 3.20
N VAL A 140 11.62 -1.75 2.96
CA VAL A 140 12.91 -1.06 3.16
C VAL A 140 13.37 -1.19 4.61
N ALA A 141 12.50 -0.91 5.58
CA ALA A 141 12.81 -1.04 7.00
C ALA A 141 13.26 -2.46 7.37
N GLY A 142 12.49 -3.47 6.96
CA GLY A 142 12.79 -4.87 7.24
C GLY A 142 14.10 -5.33 6.60
N VAL A 143 14.34 -4.96 5.33
CA VAL A 143 15.58 -5.33 4.62
C VAL A 143 16.80 -4.63 5.21
N LEU A 144 16.72 -3.34 5.54
CA LEU A 144 17.83 -2.63 6.20
C LEU A 144 18.17 -3.26 7.55
N LEU A 145 17.16 -3.55 8.37
CA LEU A 145 17.33 -4.17 9.67
C LEU A 145 17.91 -5.58 9.53
N ALA A 146 17.33 -6.43 8.67
CA ALA A 146 17.75 -7.82 8.50
C ALA A 146 19.15 -7.99 7.89
N THR A 147 19.62 -7.02 7.11
CA THR A 147 20.92 -7.06 6.44
C THR A 147 21.99 -6.18 7.09
N ALA A 148 21.67 -5.63 8.27
CA ALA A 148 22.60 -4.77 8.99
C ALA A 148 23.86 -5.50 9.42
N ASP A 149 24.98 -4.78 9.39
CA ASP A 149 26.15 -5.12 10.21
C ASP A 149 25.88 -4.57 11.62
N TYR A 150 25.52 -5.44 12.54
CA TYR A 150 25.09 -5.04 13.89
C TYR A 150 26.24 -4.52 14.77
N SER A 151 27.47 -4.55 14.28
CA SER A 151 28.58 -3.80 14.90
C SER A 151 28.44 -2.29 14.64
N LYS A 152 27.77 -1.91 13.57
CA LYS A 152 27.53 -0.53 13.12
C LYS A 152 26.11 -0.09 13.45
N LYS A 153 25.93 1.19 13.75
CA LYS A 153 24.64 1.77 14.13
C LYS A 153 23.79 2.25 12.94
N LEU A 154 24.43 2.52 11.78
CA LEU A 154 23.80 3.26 10.67
C LEU A 154 22.54 2.59 10.14
N LEU A 155 22.59 1.31 9.75
CA LEU A 155 21.43 0.64 9.14
C LEU A 155 20.28 0.43 10.12
N PRO A 156 20.48 0.02 11.39
CA PRO A 156 19.40 0.02 12.37
C PRO A 156 18.77 1.41 12.58
N ILE A 157 19.56 2.49 12.63
CA ILE A 157 19.00 3.85 12.73
C ILE A 157 18.19 4.21 11.49
N LEU A 158 18.68 3.96 10.27
CA LEU A 158 17.95 4.26 9.02
C LEU A 158 16.70 3.40 8.81
N SER A 159 16.68 2.18 9.35
CA SER A 159 15.49 1.31 9.35
C SER A 159 14.35 1.92 10.18
N GLY A 160 14.66 2.67 11.24
CA GLY A 160 13.69 3.25 12.14
C GLY A 160 12.72 4.23 11.47
N PRO A 161 13.16 5.31 10.80
CA PRO A 161 12.26 6.25 10.13
C PRO A 161 11.48 5.59 8.99
N ALA A 162 12.06 4.63 8.25
CA ALA A 162 11.30 3.88 7.25
C ALA A 162 10.15 3.09 7.90
N PHE A 163 10.39 2.45 9.05
CA PHE A 163 9.35 1.76 9.80
C PHE A 163 8.30 2.75 10.35
N ALA A 164 8.71 3.88 10.93
CA ALA A 164 7.78 4.89 11.43
C ALA A 164 6.91 5.47 10.29
N GLY A 165 7.47 5.68 9.10
CA GLY A 165 6.71 6.05 7.91
C GLY A 165 5.69 4.98 7.50
N ALA A 166 6.06 3.69 7.57
CA ALA A 166 5.10 2.59 7.35
C ALA A 166 3.97 2.59 8.40
N VAL A 167 4.26 2.92 9.67
CA VAL A 167 3.25 3.08 10.72
C VAL A 167 2.32 4.26 10.43
N LEU A 168 2.83 5.37 9.90
CA LEU A 168 1.98 6.48 9.45
C LEU A 168 1.07 6.08 8.27
N CYS A 169 1.50 5.14 7.42
CA CYS A 169 0.65 4.59 6.37
C CYS A 169 -0.39 3.59 6.91
N ASN A 170 -0.03 2.80 7.92
CA ASN A 170 -0.93 1.87 8.59
C ASN A 170 -0.60 1.80 10.10
N PRO A 171 -1.37 2.50 10.95
CA PRO A 171 -1.09 2.60 12.38
C PRO A 171 -1.06 1.26 13.12
N TYR A 172 -1.76 0.24 12.62
CA TYR A 172 -1.77 -1.10 13.23
C TYR A 172 -0.40 -1.80 13.16
N LEU A 173 0.51 -1.33 12.29
CA LEU A 173 1.91 -1.80 12.23
C LEU A 173 2.71 -1.52 13.50
N ILE A 174 2.22 -0.66 14.40
CA ILE A 174 2.81 -0.50 15.74
C ILE A 174 2.90 -1.84 16.48
N SER A 175 2.02 -2.80 16.17
CA SER A 175 2.08 -4.16 16.68
C SER A 175 3.40 -4.87 16.36
N CYS A 176 4.01 -4.62 15.20
CA CYS A 176 5.33 -5.15 14.85
C CYS A 176 6.44 -4.57 15.74
N PHE A 177 6.35 -3.29 16.09
CA PHE A 177 7.29 -2.66 17.03
C PHE A 177 7.17 -3.27 18.43
N LEU A 178 5.95 -3.42 18.92
CA LEU A 178 5.69 -4.06 20.22
C LEU A 178 6.19 -5.50 20.26
N LEU A 179 5.91 -6.28 19.20
CA LEU A 179 6.42 -7.65 19.07
C LEU A 179 7.95 -7.68 19.02
N TYR A 180 8.58 -6.73 18.33
CA TYR A 180 10.05 -6.62 18.33
C TYR A 180 10.59 -6.37 19.74
N GLY A 181 9.98 -5.45 20.51
CA GLY A 181 10.31 -5.19 21.91
C GLY A 181 10.15 -6.45 22.78
N VAL A 182 9.05 -7.19 22.63
CA VAL A 182 8.83 -8.47 23.32
C VAL A 182 9.92 -9.48 22.97
N CYS A 183 10.26 -9.64 21.69
CA CYS A 183 11.35 -10.54 21.26
C CYS A 183 12.70 -10.15 21.85
N VAL A 184 13.00 -8.85 21.98
CA VAL A 184 14.23 -8.36 22.65
C VAL A 184 14.20 -8.71 24.14
N GLY A 185 13.07 -8.50 24.81
CA GLY A 185 12.90 -8.87 26.23
C GLY A 185 13.08 -10.37 26.47
N VAL A 186 12.41 -11.20 25.64
CA VAL A 186 12.56 -12.67 25.69
C VAL A 186 13.99 -13.08 25.42
N HIS A 187 14.64 -12.52 24.38
CA HIS A 187 16.04 -12.78 24.09
C HIS A 187 16.94 -12.47 25.30
N TYR A 188 16.71 -11.35 25.97
CA TYR A 188 17.46 -10.97 27.16
C TYR A 188 17.24 -11.93 28.33
N ALA A 189 15.99 -12.37 28.54
CA ALA A 189 15.63 -13.32 29.60
C ALA A 189 16.24 -14.71 29.41
N ILE A 190 16.20 -15.23 28.15
CA ILE A 190 16.66 -16.61 27.84
C ILE A 190 18.11 -16.70 27.36
N ARG A 191 18.85 -15.59 27.27
CA ARG A 191 20.24 -15.56 26.74
C ARG A 191 21.22 -16.47 27.48
N LYS A 192 20.93 -16.78 28.73
CA LYS A 192 21.75 -17.69 29.60
C LYS A 192 21.31 -19.15 29.49
N THR A 193 20.23 -19.46 28.77
CA THR A 193 19.71 -20.82 28.59
C THR A 193 20.13 -21.42 27.25
N ASN A 194 20.07 -22.75 27.12
CA ASN A 194 20.34 -23.42 25.84
C ASN A 194 19.36 -23.04 24.72
N LEU A 195 18.16 -22.55 25.06
CA LEU A 195 17.20 -22.00 24.12
C LEU A 195 17.68 -20.69 23.47
N GLY A 196 18.57 -19.94 24.13
CA GLY A 196 19.14 -18.69 23.61
C GLY A 196 19.97 -18.85 22.33
N CYS A 197 20.37 -20.07 21.95
CA CYS A 197 21.07 -20.33 20.69
C CYS A 197 20.14 -20.37 19.46
N VAL A 198 18.82 -20.50 19.66
CA VAL A 198 17.83 -20.63 18.58
C VAL A 198 17.40 -19.27 18.02
N ILE A 199 17.47 -18.21 18.84
CA ILE A 199 17.07 -16.85 18.46
C ILE A 199 18.27 -16.06 17.94
N THR A 200 18.07 -15.25 16.91
CA THR A 200 19.12 -14.42 16.29
C THR A 200 19.65 -13.37 17.26
N LYS A 201 20.79 -13.65 17.86
CA LYS A 201 21.37 -12.89 18.98
C LYS A 201 21.64 -11.42 18.68
N LYS A 202 21.93 -11.06 17.41
CA LYS A 202 22.38 -9.71 17.05
C LYS A 202 21.22 -8.76 16.75
N MET A 203 20.24 -9.19 15.97
CA MET A 203 19.08 -8.35 15.64
C MET A 203 18.22 -8.05 16.89
N PHE A 204 18.02 -9.05 17.76
CA PHE A 204 17.27 -8.89 19.01
C PHE A 204 18.10 -8.39 20.20
N SER A 205 19.29 -7.81 19.94
CA SER A 205 20.05 -7.15 21.01
C SER A 205 19.39 -5.82 21.40
N LEU A 206 19.43 -5.48 22.69
CA LEU A 206 18.94 -4.20 23.20
C LEU A 206 19.58 -3.01 22.46
N ARG A 207 20.89 -3.09 22.15
CA ARG A 207 21.60 -2.06 21.40
C ARG A 207 21.00 -1.82 20.02
N THR A 208 20.70 -2.88 19.26
CA THR A 208 20.09 -2.76 17.92
C THR A 208 18.69 -2.19 18.02
N PHE A 209 17.91 -2.64 18.99
CA PHE A 209 16.58 -2.13 19.26
C PHE A 209 16.58 -0.63 19.60
N LEU A 210 17.50 -0.18 20.45
CA LEU A 210 17.62 1.24 20.80
C LEU A 210 17.99 2.11 19.60
N PHE A 211 18.90 1.66 18.72
CA PHE A 211 19.21 2.40 17.50
C PHE A 211 18.03 2.47 16.53
N PHE A 212 17.31 1.36 16.35
CA PHE A 212 16.09 1.33 15.56
C PHE A 212 15.03 2.28 16.14
N THR A 213 14.80 2.21 17.45
CA THR A 213 13.84 3.08 18.15
C THR A 213 14.24 4.56 18.06
N ALA A 214 15.52 4.89 18.18
CA ALA A 214 15.99 6.25 18.04
C ALA A 214 15.72 6.82 16.64
N GLY A 215 15.92 6.01 15.58
CA GLY A 215 15.57 6.39 14.23
C GLY A 215 14.07 6.56 14.04
N ALA A 216 13.25 5.66 14.56
CA ALA A 216 11.80 5.75 14.50
C ALA A 216 11.27 6.97 15.28
N ALA A 217 11.83 7.22 16.47
CA ALA A 217 11.49 8.36 17.30
C ALA A 217 11.80 9.70 16.62
N ALA A 218 12.85 9.79 15.81
CA ALA A 218 13.16 11.00 15.07
C ALA A 218 12.02 11.43 14.15
N LEU A 219 11.46 10.52 13.34
CA LEU A 219 10.31 10.82 12.50
C LEU A 219 9.04 11.05 13.33
N ALA A 220 8.82 10.24 14.38
CA ALA A 220 7.67 10.40 15.27
C ALA A 220 7.66 11.78 15.96
N VAL A 221 8.81 12.29 16.38
CA VAL A 221 8.93 13.65 16.98
C VAL A 221 8.60 14.72 15.95
N ILE A 222 9.11 14.62 14.72
CA ILE A 222 8.77 15.58 13.64
C ILE A 222 7.26 15.56 13.38
N PHE A 223 6.66 14.37 13.30
CA PHE A 223 5.21 14.21 13.13
C PHE A 223 4.42 14.82 14.29
N LEU A 224 4.84 14.58 15.53
CA LEU A 224 4.18 15.13 16.72
C LEU A 224 4.29 16.66 16.76
N ILE A 225 5.46 17.23 16.46
CA ILE A 225 5.63 18.69 16.35
C ILE A 225 4.68 19.23 15.29
N PHE A 226 4.67 18.67 14.10
CA PHE A 226 3.78 19.09 13.01
C PHE A 226 2.30 19.07 13.42
N THR A 227 1.87 18.03 14.11
CA THR A 227 0.47 17.88 14.56
C THR A 227 0.14 18.84 15.70
N LEU A 228 0.97 18.88 16.76
CA LEU A 228 0.67 19.65 17.98
C LEU A 228 0.87 21.15 17.82
N THR A 229 1.54 21.61 16.77
CA THR A 229 1.59 23.05 16.42
C THR A 229 0.30 23.53 15.74
N ARG A 230 -0.61 22.63 15.36
CA ARG A 230 -1.85 22.93 14.62
C ARG A 230 -3.11 22.59 15.39
N THR A 231 -3.05 21.66 16.32
CA THR A 231 -4.21 21.24 17.11
C THR A 231 -3.81 20.85 18.52
N GLY A 232 -4.74 21.03 19.47
CA GLY A 232 -4.57 20.63 20.86
C GLY A 232 -4.73 19.12 21.07
N ILE A 233 -4.08 18.59 22.10
CA ILE A 233 -4.23 17.17 22.47
C ILE A 233 -5.68 16.87 22.86
N SER A 234 -6.37 17.79 23.57
CA SER A 234 -7.79 17.67 23.92
C SER A 234 -8.68 17.51 22.70
N ASP A 235 -8.39 18.31 21.64
CA ASP A 235 -9.19 18.34 20.43
C ASP A 235 -8.99 17.05 19.62
N ILE A 236 -7.76 16.51 19.57
CA ILE A 236 -7.47 15.21 18.99
C ILE A 236 -8.33 14.13 19.65
N PHE A 237 -8.33 14.06 21.00
CA PHE A 237 -9.09 13.05 21.72
C PHE A 237 -10.60 13.22 21.59
N ALA A 238 -11.09 14.45 21.45
CA ALA A 238 -12.51 14.72 21.22
C ALA A 238 -12.98 14.28 19.84
N ASN A 239 -12.13 14.41 18.79
CA ASN A 239 -12.48 14.10 17.42
C ASN A 239 -12.29 12.62 17.04
N ILE A 240 -11.36 11.88 17.64
CA ILE A 240 -11.09 10.47 17.31
C ILE A 240 -12.36 9.59 17.34
N PRO A 241 -13.26 9.65 18.34
CA PRO A 241 -14.46 8.82 18.35
C PRO A 241 -15.38 9.08 17.14
N GLU A 242 -15.51 10.33 16.70
CA GLU A 242 -16.33 10.69 15.54
C GLU A 242 -15.64 10.31 14.22
N MET A 243 -14.33 10.47 14.15
CA MET A 243 -13.52 10.00 13.03
C MET A 243 -13.70 8.49 12.79
N LEU A 244 -13.75 7.68 13.85
CA LEU A 244 -13.91 6.23 13.78
C LEU A 244 -15.33 5.78 13.43
N LYS A 245 -16.33 6.65 13.42
CA LYS A 245 -17.69 6.38 12.93
C LYS A 245 -17.80 6.54 11.41
N ASP A 246 -16.75 6.18 10.68
CA ASP A 246 -16.74 6.25 9.24
C ASP A 246 -17.72 5.20 8.66
N PRO A 247 -18.76 5.61 7.89
CA PRO A 247 -19.73 4.68 7.35
C PRO A 247 -19.14 3.74 6.28
N GLU A 248 -18.07 4.15 5.59
CA GLU A 248 -17.35 3.26 4.65
C GLU A 248 -16.56 2.17 5.37
N HIS A 249 -16.14 2.44 6.62
CA HIS A 249 -15.34 1.52 7.42
C HIS A 249 -16.04 1.22 8.75
N PRO A 250 -17.23 0.58 8.71
CA PRO A 250 -18.00 0.33 9.92
C PRO A 250 -17.17 -0.46 10.93
N SER A 251 -17.26 -0.07 12.18
CA SER A 251 -16.54 -0.73 13.26
C SER A 251 -17.01 -2.19 13.39
N VAL A 252 -16.07 -3.13 13.29
CA VAL A 252 -16.29 -4.55 13.52
C VAL A 252 -15.37 -5.03 14.63
N THR A 253 -15.81 -6.05 15.37
CA THR A 253 -14.99 -6.60 16.44
C THR A 253 -13.72 -7.25 15.91
N PHE A 254 -12.66 -7.27 16.74
CA PHE A 254 -11.42 -7.97 16.41
C PHE A 254 -11.66 -9.42 16.00
N GLY A 255 -12.55 -10.14 16.70
CA GLY A 255 -12.89 -11.54 16.38
C GLY A 255 -13.52 -11.70 14.99
N GLN A 256 -14.39 -10.78 14.58
CA GLN A 256 -14.98 -10.78 13.24
C GLN A 256 -13.93 -10.52 12.16
N LYS A 257 -13.05 -9.54 12.34
CA LYS A 257 -11.93 -9.27 11.41
C LYS A 257 -10.95 -10.42 11.35
N PHE A 258 -10.64 -11.04 12.50
CA PHE A 258 -9.77 -12.22 12.54
C PHE A 258 -10.39 -13.40 11.79
N SER A 259 -11.66 -13.69 12.01
CA SER A 259 -12.38 -14.73 11.28
C SER A 259 -12.44 -14.42 9.78
N SER A 260 -12.78 -13.19 9.41
CA SER A 260 -12.89 -12.77 8.01
C SER A 260 -11.55 -12.83 7.25
N TYR A 261 -10.42 -12.62 7.94
CA TYR A 261 -9.09 -12.78 7.36
C TYR A 261 -8.87 -14.21 6.82
N PHE A 262 -9.11 -15.21 7.67
CA PHE A 262 -8.96 -16.61 7.24
C PHE A 262 -10.03 -17.02 6.25
N THR A 263 -11.29 -16.61 6.46
CA THR A 263 -12.38 -16.90 5.54
C THR A 263 -12.10 -16.34 4.14
N SER A 264 -11.57 -15.13 4.05
CA SER A 264 -11.18 -14.52 2.78
C SER A 264 -10.06 -15.29 2.08
N ILE A 265 -9.06 -15.77 2.84
CA ILE A 265 -7.98 -16.60 2.28
C ILE A 265 -8.55 -17.94 1.79
N PHE A 266 -9.32 -18.65 2.61
CA PHE A 266 -9.86 -19.97 2.24
C PHE A 266 -10.83 -19.92 1.07
N ASN A 267 -11.54 -18.81 0.88
CA ASN A 267 -12.52 -18.60 -0.17
C ASN A 267 -11.99 -17.74 -1.33
N MET A 268 -10.67 -17.52 -1.44
CA MET A 268 -10.06 -16.75 -2.53
C MET A 268 -10.47 -17.28 -3.92
N THR A 269 -10.58 -18.60 -4.04
CA THR A 269 -11.28 -19.29 -5.14
C THR A 269 -12.13 -20.43 -4.57
N PRO A 270 -13.15 -20.95 -5.32
CA PRO A 270 -14.07 -21.98 -4.79
C PRO A 270 -13.42 -23.22 -4.19
N HIS A 271 -12.24 -23.60 -4.67
CA HIS A 271 -11.55 -24.85 -4.26
C HIS A 271 -10.21 -24.61 -3.57
N PHE A 272 -9.82 -23.36 -3.36
CA PHE A 272 -8.50 -23.03 -2.80
C PHE A 272 -8.24 -23.63 -1.41
N LYS A 273 -9.27 -23.73 -0.58
CA LYS A 273 -9.19 -24.39 0.74
C LYS A 273 -8.60 -25.82 0.66
N TYR A 274 -8.90 -26.60 -0.39
CA TYR A 274 -8.37 -27.95 -0.53
C TYR A 274 -6.88 -27.96 -0.85
N VAL A 275 -6.41 -26.99 -1.62
CA VAL A 275 -4.96 -26.79 -1.86
C VAL A 275 -4.26 -26.47 -0.55
N ILE A 276 -4.85 -25.57 0.26
CA ILE A 276 -4.32 -25.23 1.59
C ILE A 276 -4.26 -26.49 2.48
N TYR A 277 -5.32 -27.29 2.55
CA TYR A 277 -5.32 -28.52 3.36
C TYR A 277 -4.26 -29.52 2.89
N GLY A 278 -4.14 -29.74 1.59
CA GLY A 278 -3.08 -30.60 1.04
C GLY A 278 -1.68 -30.09 1.34
N TYR A 279 -1.48 -28.78 1.24
CA TYR A 279 -0.22 -28.15 1.57
C TYR A 279 0.11 -28.26 3.08
N PHE A 280 -0.85 -28.04 3.97
CA PHE A 280 -0.65 -28.26 5.40
C PHE A 280 -0.35 -29.72 5.74
N ALA A 281 -1.03 -30.68 5.12
CA ALA A 281 -0.72 -32.10 5.30
C ALA A 281 0.73 -32.41 4.88
N MET A 282 1.20 -31.83 3.77
CA MET A 282 2.60 -31.93 3.34
C MET A 282 3.56 -31.33 4.38
N LEU A 283 3.25 -30.15 4.95
CA LEU A 283 4.09 -29.54 5.96
C LEU A 283 4.18 -30.39 7.23
N VAL A 284 3.05 -30.95 7.68
CA VAL A 284 3.01 -31.88 8.82
C VAL A 284 3.87 -33.09 8.53
N PHE A 285 3.71 -33.72 7.36
CA PHE A 285 4.55 -34.84 6.96
C PHE A 285 6.04 -34.48 6.95
N MET A 286 6.40 -33.31 6.41
CA MET A 286 7.78 -32.81 6.36
C MET A 286 8.40 -32.61 7.76
N ILE A 287 7.60 -32.20 8.76
CA ILE A 287 8.04 -32.05 10.15
C ILE A 287 8.35 -33.43 10.77
N PHE A 288 7.54 -34.44 10.47
CA PHE A 288 7.75 -35.80 10.97
C PHE A 288 8.82 -36.58 10.21
N ASP A 289 9.14 -36.19 8.97
CA ASP A 289 10.23 -36.79 8.18
C ASP A 289 11.62 -36.29 8.66
N ARG A 290 11.88 -36.49 9.96
CA ARG A 290 13.16 -36.09 10.59
C ARG A 290 14.40 -36.74 9.94
N LYS A 291 14.25 -37.95 9.40
CA LYS A 291 15.33 -38.66 8.69
C LYS A 291 15.44 -38.22 7.22
N ARG A 292 14.61 -37.29 6.80
CA ARG A 292 14.53 -36.79 5.41
C ARG A 292 14.53 -37.92 4.38
N ARG A 293 13.62 -38.87 4.56
CA ARG A 293 13.43 -40.00 3.63
C ARG A 293 13.08 -39.50 2.22
N LEU A 294 12.34 -38.38 2.13
CA LEU A 294 12.12 -37.68 0.88
C LEU A 294 13.16 -36.59 0.69
N HIS A 295 13.69 -36.53 -0.53
CA HIS A 295 14.63 -35.49 -0.92
C HIS A 295 14.00 -34.10 -0.90
N ARG A 296 14.79 -33.05 -0.58
CA ARG A 296 14.33 -31.64 -0.55
C ARG A 296 13.64 -31.22 -1.86
N ALA A 297 14.11 -31.72 -3.02
CA ALA A 297 13.51 -31.43 -4.31
C ALA A 297 12.06 -31.92 -4.45
N VAL A 298 11.70 -33.06 -3.80
CA VAL A 298 10.32 -33.56 -3.83
C VAL A 298 9.37 -32.58 -3.12
N TYR A 299 9.73 -32.12 -1.94
CA TYR A 299 8.93 -31.12 -1.22
C TYR A 299 8.82 -29.80 -2.00
N LEU A 300 9.89 -29.38 -2.66
CA LEU A 300 9.86 -28.20 -3.53
C LEU A 300 8.94 -28.41 -4.72
N CYS A 301 8.98 -29.58 -5.40
CA CYS A 301 8.03 -29.91 -6.47
C CYS A 301 6.57 -29.90 -6.00
N LEU A 302 6.27 -30.46 -4.83
CA LEU A 302 4.91 -30.46 -4.26
C LEU A 302 4.43 -29.02 -3.95
N SER A 303 5.31 -28.17 -3.45
CA SER A 303 4.98 -26.76 -3.23
C SER A 303 4.78 -26.00 -4.54
N CYS A 304 5.58 -26.29 -5.57
CA CYS A 304 5.37 -25.77 -6.92
C CYS A 304 4.03 -26.26 -7.50
N ALA A 305 3.66 -27.50 -7.26
CA ALA A 305 2.37 -28.05 -7.70
C ALA A 305 1.20 -27.33 -6.99
N ALA A 306 1.27 -27.13 -5.66
CA ALA A 306 0.25 -26.38 -4.92
C ALA A 306 0.10 -24.96 -5.47
N MET A 307 1.22 -24.28 -5.72
CA MET A 307 1.22 -22.95 -6.32
C MET A 307 0.66 -22.96 -7.75
N GLY A 308 1.09 -23.91 -8.59
CA GLY A 308 0.62 -24.06 -9.96
C GLY A 308 -0.88 -24.33 -10.05
N ILE A 309 -1.43 -25.22 -9.21
CA ILE A 309 -2.87 -25.48 -9.12
C ILE A 309 -3.62 -24.20 -8.74
N THR A 310 -3.15 -23.46 -7.74
CA THR A 310 -3.76 -22.20 -7.34
C THR A 310 -3.73 -21.18 -8.48
N THR A 311 -2.62 -21.09 -9.19
CA THR A 311 -2.46 -20.23 -10.36
C THR A 311 -3.47 -20.56 -11.46
N ILE A 312 -3.65 -21.86 -11.78
CA ILE A 312 -4.66 -22.30 -12.75
C ILE A 312 -6.07 -21.91 -12.31
N MET A 313 -6.38 -22.03 -11.03
CA MET A 313 -7.69 -21.62 -10.47
C MET A 313 -7.93 -20.11 -10.60
N LEU A 314 -6.88 -19.29 -10.62
CA LEU A 314 -6.96 -17.83 -10.75
C LEU A 314 -7.04 -17.36 -12.21
N LEU A 315 -6.63 -18.17 -13.18
CA LEU A 315 -6.58 -17.79 -14.61
C LEU A 315 -7.88 -17.18 -15.15
N PRO A 316 -9.09 -17.70 -14.82
CA PRO A 316 -10.34 -17.15 -15.36
C PRO A 316 -10.61 -15.69 -14.95
N GLY A 317 -10.00 -15.23 -13.86
CA GLY A 317 -10.21 -13.88 -13.32
C GLY A 317 -9.02 -12.93 -13.48
N LEU A 318 -7.97 -13.32 -14.24
CA LEU A 318 -6.75 -12.52 -14.36
C LEU A 318 -6.96 -11.14 -14.98
N SER A 319 -8.09 -10.90 -15.62
CA SER A 319 -8.38 -9.65 -16.35
C SER A 319 -8.65 -8.44 -15.45
N SER A 320 -9.01 -8.62 -14.17
CA SER A 320 -9.45 -7.48 -13.33
C SER A 320 -8.70 -7.28 -12.02
N THR A 321 -8.73 -8.26 -11.12
CA THR A 321 -8.19 -8.10 -9.76
C THR A 321 -7.24 -9.21 -9.35
N THR A 322 -7.24 -10.32 -10.06
CA THR A 322 -6.51 -11.54 -9.68
C THR A 322 -5.00 -11.46 -9.86
N TYR A 323 -4.47 -10.48 -10.62
CA TYR A 323 -3.03 -10.20 -10.63
C TYR A 323 -2.49 -9.94 -9.21
N ASN A 324 -3.35 -9.45 -8.33
CA ASN A 324 -3.04 -9.22 -6.93
C ASN A 324 -3.10 -10.52 -6.13
N TYR A 325 -4.09 -11.39 -6.39
CA TYR A 325 -4.29 -12.64 -5.65
C TYR A 325 -3.14 -13.63 -5.84
N ILE A 326 -2.43 -13.56 -6.96
CA ILE A 326 -1.26 -14.40 -7.26
C ILE A 326 -0.09 -14.19 -6.27
N MET A 327 -0.13 -13.10 -5.47
CA MET A 327 0.88 -12.85 -4.44
C MET A 327 0.77 -13.85 -3.27
N LEU A 328 -0.43 -14.36 -2.95
CA LEU A 328 -0.63 -15.25 -1.80
C LEU A 328 0.03 -16.63 -1.97
N PRO A 329 -0.10 -17.33 -3.11
CA PRO A 329 0.49 -18.68 -3.29
C PRO A 329 2.01 -18.73 -3.16
N MET A 330 2.71 -17.60 -3.31
CA MET A 330 4.18 -17.57 -3.12
C MET A 330 4.60 -17.94 -1.69
N LEU A 331 3.69 -17.81 -0.71
CA LEU A 331 3.89 -18.32 0.65
C LEU A 331 4.23 -19.80 0.68
N PHE A 332 3.64 -20.62 -0.19
CA PHE A 332 3.92 -22.06 -0.24
C PHE A 332 5.40 -22.33 -0.52
N LEU A 333 5.97 -21.63 -1.49
CA LEU A 333 7.40 -21.73 -1.78
C LEU A 333 8.25 -21.13 -0.67
N GLY A 334 7.85 -20.00 -0.11
CA GLY A 334 8.57 -19.32 0.97
C GLY A 334 8.69 -20.17 2.24
N ILE A 335 7.57 -20.70 2.73
CA ILE A 335 7.53 -21.53 3.95
C ILE A 335 8.32 -22.82 3.74
N THR A 336 8.05 -23.56 2.63
CA THR A 336 8.77 -24.81 2.33
C THR A 336 10.27 -24.57 2.22
N SER A 337 10.67 -23.54 1.46
CA SER A 337 12.09 -23.20 1.30
C SER A 337 12.74 -22.90 2.64
N TYR A 338 12.12 -22.04 3.48
CA TYR A 338 12.67 -21.70 4.78
C TYR A 338 12.83 -22.93 5.70
N ILE A 339 11.87 -23.86 5.70
CA ILE A 339 11.98 -25.10 6.51
C ILE A 339 13.14 -25.98 6.03
N LEU A 340 13.34 -26.08 4.71
CA LEU A 340 14.33 -26.95 4.08
C LEU A 340 15.76 -26.40 4.07
N ILE A 341 15.95 -25.09 4.18
CA ILE A 341 17.26 -24.45 4.23
C ILE A 341 18.03 -24.91 5.50
N LYS A 342 19.29 -25.27 5.34
CA LYS A 342 20.20 -25.60 6.47
C LYS A 342 20.65 -24.31 7.18
N ASN A 343 21.20 -23.36 6.42
CA ASN A 343 21.69 -22.08 6.91
C ASN A 343 20.60 -21.00 6.81
N LYS A 344 19.65 -21.02 7.75
CA LYS A 344 18.44 -20.18 7.72
C LYS A 344 18.76 -18.68 7.85
N PRO A 345 18.27 -17.84 6.91
CA PRO A 345 18.37 -16.38 7.03
C PRO A 345 17.30 -15.85 8.02
N ARG A 346 17.54 -16.08 9.32
CA ARG A 346 16.57 -15.86 10.42
C ARG A 346 16.18 -14.39 10.55
N GLU A 347 17.10 -13.49 10.27
CA GLU A 347 16.87 -12.05 10.31
C GLU A 347 15.84 -11.62 9.24
N LEU A 348 15.98 -12.13 8.01
CA LEU A 348 14.99 -11.88 6.95
C LEU A 348 13.66 -12.55 7.24
N PHE A 349 13.68 -13.73 7.84
CA PHE A 349 12.45 -14.39 8.26
C PHE A 349 11.69 -13.52 9.29
N ALA A 350 12.36 -13.03 10.30
CA ALA A 350 11.72 -12.21 11.34
C ALA A 350 11.33 -10.81 10.85
N ALA A 351 12.27 -10.08 10.19
CA ALA A 351 12.07 -8.67 9.88
C ALA A 351 11.35 -8.40 8.54
N VAL A 352 11.22 -9.40 7.65
CA VAL A 352 10.55 -9.22 6.36
C VAL A 352 9.41 -10.21 6.21
N PHE A 353 9.67 -11.52 6.36
CA PHE A 353 8.64 -12.53 6.10
C PHE A 353 7.49 -12.46 7.11
N VAL A 354 7.81 -12.50 8.42
CA VAL A 354 6.79 -12.45 9.49
C VAL A 354 6.11 -11.09 9.54
N THR A 355 6.86 -9.99 9.39
CA THR A 355 6.27 -8.64 9.38
C THR A 355 5.35 -8.43 8.19
N GLY A 356 5.65 -9.02 7.02
CA GLY A 356 4.76 -9.01 5.86
C GLY A 356 3.44 -9.74 6.12
N ILE A 357 3.46 -10.89 6.82
CA ILE A 357 2.25 -11.59 7.25
C ILE A 357 1.44 -10.74 8.24
N ILE A 358 2.10 -10.12 9.22
CA ILE A 358 1.43 -9.23 10.18
C ILE A 358 0.82 -8.04 9.42
N TYR A 359 1.55 -7.46 8.48
CA TYR A 359 1.06 -6.34 7.68
C TYR A 359 -0.17 -6.72 6.85
N SER A 360 -0.22 -7.94 6.30
CA SER A 360 -1.41 -8.41 5.56
C SER A 360 -2.65 -8.45 6.44
N PHE A 361 -2.50 -8.83 7.71
CA PHE A 361 -3.58 -8.75 8.69
C PHE A 361 -3.93 -7.29 9.06
N CYS A 362 -2.92 -6.45 9.29
CA CYS A 362 -3.11 -5.03 9.59
C CYS A 362 -3.86 -4.28 8.47
N LEU A 363 -3.49 -4.54 7.21
CA LEU A 363 -4.13 -3.93 6.06
C LEU A 363 -5.56 -4.42 5.88
N HIS A 364 -5.81 -5.73 6.08
CA HIS A 364 -7.16 -6.29 6.10
C HIS A 364 -8.01 -5.73 7.26
N TYR A 365 -7.40 -5.53 8.44
CA TYR A 365 -8.11 -4.99 9.60
C TYR A 365 -8.61 -3.57 9.35
N GLY A 366 -7.79 -2.72 8.71
CA GLY A 366 -8.11 -1.34 8.40
C GLY A 366 -8.88 -1.12 7.09
N SER A 367 -9.31 -2.18 6.39
CA SER A 367 -9.94 -2.05 5.08
C SER A 367 -11.17 -2.94 4.92
N ASN A 368 -12.03 -2.60 3.95
CA ASN A 368 -13.17 -3.40 3.52
C ASN A 368 -12.86 -4.28 2.28
N GLN A 369 -11.69 -4.11 1.66
CA GLN A 369 -11.29 -4.80 0.42
C GLN A 369 -10.82 -6.26 0.62
N MET A 370 -11.08 -6.83 1.79
CA MET A 370 -10.90 -8.25 2.14
C MET A 370 -9.61 -8.88 1.56
N ILE A 371 -9.77 -9.87 0.67
CA ILE A 371 -8.64 -10.65 0.11
C ILE A 371 -7.69 -9.78 -0.71
N TYR A 372 -8.16 -8.69 -1.31
CA TYR A 372 -7.35 -7.79 -2.10
C TYR A 372 -6.25 -7.11 -1.25
N CYS A 373 -6.62 -6.61 -0.06
CA CYS A 373 -5.67 -6.03 0.88
C CYS A 373 -4.71 -7.07 1.46
N ILE A 374 -5.21 -8.27 1.78
CA ILE A 374 -4.37 -9.37 2.27
C ILE A 374 -3.26 -9.67 1.27
N THR A 375 -3.63 -9.85 0.00
CA THR A 375 -2.70 -10.25 -1.05
C THR A 375 -1.75 -9.13 -1.46
N SER A 376 -2.19 -7.86 -1.45
CA SER A 376 -1.32 -6.71 -1.70
C SER A 376 -0.15 -6.65 -0.70
N ALA A 377 -0.44 -6.79 0.58
CA ALA A 377 0.57 -6.77 1.63
C ALA A 377 1.55 -7.96 1.56
N MET A 378 1.15 -9.10 0.95
CA MET A 378 2.02 -10.25 0.75
C MET A 378 3.22 -9.96 -0.15
N THR A 379 3.24 -8.84 -0.87
CA THR A 379 4.41 -8.38 -1.62
C THR A 379 5.66 -8.29 -0.73
N VAL A 380 5.51 -7.81 0.51
CA VAL A 380 6.60 -7.76 1.50
C VAL A 380 7.13 -9.17 1.80
N THR A 381 6.22 -10.11 2.08
CA THR A 381 6.55 -11.51 2.37
C THR A 381 7.19 -12.21 1.17
N ASN A 382 6.72 -11.90 -0.06
CA ASN A 382 7.19 -12.54 -1.29
C ASN A 382 8.65 -12.24 -1.57
N VAL A 383 9.14 -11.03 -1.33
CA VAL A 383 10.57 -10.72 -1.49
C VAL A 383 11.42 -11.65 -0.61
N ALA A 384 11.02 -11.90 0.63
CA ALA A 384 11.72 -12.87 1.50
C ALA A 384 11.57 -14.31 1.00
N SER A 385 10.39 -14.68 0.46
CA SER A 385 10.14 -16.02 -0.11
C SER A 385 11.10 -16.31 -1.28
N PHE A 386 11.32 -15.34 -2.18
CA PHE A 386 12.31 -15.47 -3.25
C PHE A 386 13.75 -15.59 -2.73
N VAL A 387 14.09 -14.89 -1.66
CA VAL A 387 15.40 -15.05 -1.02
C VAL A 387 15.57 -16.46 -0.43
N PHE A 388 14.54 -16.99 0.23
CA PHE A 388 14.57 -18.36 0.76
C PHE A 388 14.70 -19.38 -0.36
N LEU A 389 13.95 -19.21 -1.43
CA LEU A 389 14.04 -20.07 -2.62
C LEU A 389 15.43 -20.01 -3.26
N ALA A 390 16.02 -18.81 -3.37
CA ALA A 390 17.39 -18.62 -3.86
C ALA A 390 18.42 -19.36 -3.00
N GLN A 391 18.29 -19.26 -1.69
CA GLN A 391 19.19 -19.92 -0.73
C GLN A 391 19.04 -21.46 -0.80
N LEU A 392 17.78 -21.96 -0.86
CA LEU A 392 17.51 -23.39 -0.96
C LEU A 392 18.09 -23.98 -2.25
N THR A 393 17.82 -23.35 -3.39
CA THR A 393 18.32 -23.83 -4.70
C THR A 393 19.84 -23.79 -4.77
N LYS A 394 20.49 -22.79 -4.17
CA LYS A 394 21.94 -22.73 -4.02
C LYS A 394 22.45 -23.91 -3.20
N GLU A 395 21.89 -24.18 -2.01
CA GLU A 395 22.30 -25.29 -1.15
C GLU A 395 22.05 -26.66 -1.82
N MET A 396 20.96 -26.83 -2.57
CA MET A 396 20.69 -28.06 -3.32
C MET A 396 21.68 -28.30 -4.46
N ARG A 397 22.22 -27.24 -5.07
CA ARG A 397 23.25 -27.32 -6.10
C ARG A 397 24.62 -27.70 -5.51
N GLU A 398 24.98 -27.14 -4.36
CA GLU A 398 26.28 -27.33 -3.70
C GLU A 398 26.39 -28.70 -3.01
N THR A 399 25.27 -29.35 -2.70
CA THR A 399 25.23 -30.68 -2.09
C THR A 399 24.53 -31.69 -3.00
N PRO A 400 25.19 -32.14 -4.08
CA PRO A 400 24.60 -33.15 -4.96
C PRO A 400 24.50 -34.48 -4.25
N ASP A 401 23.31 -35.11 -4.31
CA ASP A 401 23.10 -36.45 -3.85
C ASP A 401 23.46 -37.44 -4.98
N ASN A 402 24.08 -38.57 -4.65
CA ASN A 402 24.62 -39.55 -5.62
C ASN A 402 23.55 -40.44 -6.27
N LEU A 403 22.27 -40.21 -6.02
CA LEU A 403 21.17 -41.05 -6.58
C LEU A 403 20.62 -40.41 -7.85
N THR A 404 20.53 -41.18 -8.94
CA THR A 404 19.99 -40.73 -10.24
C THR A 404 18.59 -40.13 -10.13
N TYR A 405 17.73 -40.76 -9.32
CA TYR A 405 16.39 -40.29 -9.01
C TYR A 405 16.36 -38.86 -8.41
N THR A 406 17.27 -38.57 -7.49
CA THR A 406 17.33 -37.23 -6.84
C THR A 406 17.80 -36.15 -7.79
N ASN A 407 18.62 -36.46 -8.78
CA ASN A 407 19.05 -35.55 -9.82
C ASN A 407 17.88 -35.16 -10.75
N ALA A 408 17.07 -36.14 -11.18
CA ALA A 408 15.89 -35.88 -12.01
C ALA A 408 14.87 -34.98 -11.27
N MET A 409 14.57 -35.31 -10.01
CA MET A 409 13.68 -34.46 -9.17
C MET A 409 14.22 -33.06 -8.93
N ARG A 410 15.54 -32.91 -8.80
CA ARG A 410 16.19 -31.60 -8.66
C ARG A 410 16.05 -30.76 -9.93
N ILE A 411 16.30 -31.35 -11.10
CA ILE A 411 16.11 -30.70 -12.40
C ILE A 411 14.64 -30.28 -12.56
N LEU A 412 13.71 -31.19 -12.30
CA LEU A 412 12.28 -30.90 -12.35
C LEU A 412 11.90 -29.75 -11.44
N SER A 413 12.40 -29.72 -10.20
CA SER A 413 12.10 -28.62 -9.26
C SER A 413 12.62 -27.27 -9.78
N TYR A 414 13.79 -27.22 -10.41
CA TYR A 414 14.32 -25.97 -10.98
C TYR A 414 13.50 -25.50 -12.19
N LEU A 415 13.06 -26.43 -13.05
CA LEU A 415 12.20 -26.12 -14.18
C LEU A 415 10.84 -25.57 -13.70
N LEU A 416 10.22 -26.22 -12.72
CA LEU A 416 8.96 -25.76 -12.13
C LEU A 416 9.10 -24.38 -11.48
N VAL A 417 10.18 -24.14 -10.72
CA VAL A 417 10.48 -22.83 -10.15
C VAL A 417 10.63 -21.77 -11.25
N GLY A 418 11.35 -22.09 -12.33
CA GLY A 418 11.52 -21.18 -13.48
C GLY A 418 10.18 -20.83 -14.14
N VAL A 419 9.31 -21.82 -14.36
CA VAL A 419 7.95 -21.59 -14.92
C VAL A 419 7.11 -20.70 -14.00
N ILE A 420 7.12 -20.97 -12.70
CA ILE A 420 6.37 -20.17 -11.71
C ILE A 420 6.85 -18.72 -11.68
N ILE A 421 8.18 -18.50 -11.68
CA ILE A 421 8.76 -17.15 -11.70
C ILE A 421 8.32 -16.40 -12.96
N ALA A 422 8.50 -17.05 -14.13
CA ALA A 422 8.12 -16.45 -15.41
C ALA A 422 6.62 -16.10 -15.45
N PHE A 423 5.77 -16.96 -14.86
CA PHE A 423 4.34 -16.70 -14.77
C PHE A 423 4.03 -15.53 -13.82
N GLN A 424 4.64 -15.47 -12.64
CA GLN A 424 4.42 -14.39 -11.68
C GLN A 424 4.79 -13.03 -12.27
N ASP A 425 5.99 -12.93 -12.83
CA ASP A 425 6.45 -11.68 -13.44
C ASP A 425 5.59 -11.33 -14.69
N GLY A 426 5.24 -12.34 -15.49
CA GLY A 426 4.37 -12.19 -16.67
C GLY A 426 2.99 -11.63 -16.35
N VAL A 427 2.36 -12.11 -15.27
CA VAL A 427 1.07 -11.59 -14.81
C VAL A 427 1.18 -10.11 -14.40
N GLN A 428 2.25 -9.73 -13.71
CA GLN A 428 2.44 -8.32 -13.32
C GLN A 428 2.71 -7.41 -14.53
N ILE A 429 3.48 -7.89 -15.50
CA ILE A 429 3.69 -7.18 -16.77
C ILE A 429 2.35 -6.98 -17.48
N THR A 430 1.54 -8.03 -17.60
CA THR A 430 0.22 -7.98 -18.22
C THR A 430 -0.71 -7.02 -17.48
N ALA A 431 -0.77 -7.10 -16.16
CA ALA A 431 -1.58 -6.20 -15.35
C ALA A 431 -1.14 -4.73 -15.52
N LYS A 432 0.17 -4.48 -15.52
CA LYS A 432 0.72 -3.13 -15.72
C LYS A 432 0.45 -2.60 -17.13
N THR A 433 0.40 -3.46 -18.13
CA THR A 433 0.15 -3.08 -19.52
C THR A 433 -1.32 -2.81 -19.81
N TYR A 434 -2.24 -3.64 -19.30
CA TYR A 434 -3.65 -3.62 -19.71
C TYR A 434 -4.60 -3.07 -18.65
N HIS A 435 -4.17 -2.94 -17.39
CA HIS A 435 -5.03 -2.45 -16.32
C HIS A 435 -4.76 -1.00 -15.98
N VAL A 436 -5.82 -0.21 -15.97
CA VAL A 436 -5.87 1.15 -15.43
C VAL A 436 -6.94 1.18 -14.32
N PHE A 437 -6.60 1.79 -13.19
CA PHE A 437 -7.54 1.87 -12.07
C PHE A 437 -8.66 2.87 -12.36
N TRP A 438 -9.90 2.44 -12.18
CA TRP A 438 -11.12 3.24 -12.43
C TRP A 438 -11.24 3.81 -13.84
N ASP A 439 -10.52 3.27 -14.82
CA ASP A 439 -10.61 3.71 -16.21
C ASP A 439 -10.56 2.51 -17.16
N SER A 440 -10.69 2.79 -18.45
CA SER A 440 -10.64 1.79 -19.51
C SER A 440 -9.20 1.26 -19.72
N ALA A 441 -9.02 0.25 -20.55
CA ALA A 441 -7.70 -0.20 -20.96
C ALA A 441 -6.95 0.90 -21.74
N PRO A 442 -5.61 0.93 -21.71
CA PRO A 442 -4.82 2.03 -22.31
C PRO A 442 -5.11 2.34 -23.77
N ASP A 443 -5.52 1.35 -24.56
CA ASP A 443 -5.87 1.51 -25.97
C ASP A 443 -7.13 2.37 -26.21
N ALA A 444 -8.02 2.45 -25.21
CA ALA A 444 -9.20 3.30 -25.22
C ALA A 444 -8.97 4.71 -24.63
N LEU A 445 -7.80 4.96 -24.03
CA LEU A 445 -7.46 6.22 -23.36
C LEU A 445 -6.68 7.14 -24.31
N THR A 446 -7.38 7.75 -25.26
CA THR A 446 -6.78 8.51 -26.37
C THR A 446 -6.94 10.02 -26.26
N SER A 447 -7.73 10.50 -25.29
CA SER A 447 -8.02 11.92 -25.10
C SER A 447 -7.26 12.47 -23.89
N GLU A 448 -6.64 13.63 -24.06
CA GLU A 448 -5.84 14.27 -23.02
C GLU A 448 -6.64 15.32 -22.24
N ILE A 449 -6.47 15.35 -20.92
CA ILE A 449 -6.90 16.46 -20.08
C ILE A 449 -5.81 17.55 -20.15
N GLU A 450 -6.17 18.73 -20.65
CA GLU A 450 -5.20 19.80 -20.96
C GLU A 450 -4.97 20.77 -19.78
N GLN A 451 -5.82 20.79 -18.75
CA GLN A 451 -5.82 21.81 -17.71
C GLN A 451 -6.14 21.26 -16.32
N GLY A 452 -5.77 22.02 -15.29
CA GLY A 452 -6.06 21.71 -13.91
C GLY A 452 -5.20 20.59 -13.31
N PRO A 453 -5.57 20.06 -12.15
CA PRO A 453 -4.75 19.07 -11.42
C PRO A 453 -4.43 17.80 -12.22
N ALA A 454 -5.31 17.43 -13.17
CA ALA A 454 -5.17 16.24 -14.01
C ALA A 454 -4.54 16.55 -15.39
N ALA A 455 -3.99 17.73 -15.60
CA ALA A 455 -3.34 18.06 -16.88
C ALA A 455 -2.29 17.00 -17.26
N CYS A 456 -2.18 16.69 -18.57
CA CYS A 456 -1.33 15.65 -19.16
C CYS A 456 -1.75 14.21 -18.85
N ILE A 457 -2.98 13.96 -18.36
CA ILE A 457 -3.54 12.62 -18.19
C ILE A 457 -4.36 12.25 -19.42
N LEU A 458 -4.09 11.04 -19.95
CA LEU A 458 -4.84 10.42 -21.04
C LEU A 458 -5.97 9.56 -20.46
N THR A 459 -7.19 9.82 -20.93
CA THR A 459 -8.39 9.08 -20.51
C THR A 459 -9.37 8.93 -21.71
N THR A 460 -10.59 8.51 -21.45
CA THR A 460 -11.65 8.47 -22.48
C THR A 460 -12.14 9.88 -22.80
N GLU A 461 -12.62 10.10 -24.02
CA GLU A 461 -13.25 11.36 -24.42
C GLU A 461 -14.41 11.76 -23.49
N THR A 462 -15.19 10.78 -23.02
CA THR A 462 -16.26 11.01 -22.05
C THR A 462 -15.73 11.57 -20.73
N ASN A 463 -14.64 11.00 -20.19
CA ASN A 463 -14.03 11.49 -18.96
C ASN A 463 -13.43 12.90 -19.14
N VAL A 464 -12.78 13.18 -20.27
CA VAL A 464 -12.28 14.53 -20.59
C VAL A 464 -13.42 15.54 -20.64
N ASN A 465 -14.52 15.20 -21.30
CA ASN A 465 -15.69 16.09 -21.41
C ASN A 465 -16.34 16.35 -20.03
N ASN A 466 -16.48 15.31 -19.22
CA ASN A 466 -17.01 15.43 -17.84
C ASN A 466 -16.08 16.29 -16.96
N TYR A 467 -14.78 16.01 -17.01
CA TYR A 467 -13.79 16.79 -16.28
C TYR A 467 -13.78 18.26 -16.70
N ASN A 468 -13.67 18.55 -18.00
CA ASN A 468 -13.61 19.91 -18.51
C ASN A 468 -14.91 20.68 -18.21
N THR A 469 -16.05 20.01 -18.31
CA THR A 469 -17.35 20.64 -17.99
C THR A 469 -17.40 21.07 -16.52
N MET A 470 -17.01 20.20 -15.61
CA MET A 470 -16.96 20.53 -14.18
C MET A 470 -15.85 21.54 -13.87
N TYR A 471 -14.66 21.38 -14.46
CA TYR A 471 -13.54 22.32 -14.25
C TYR A 471 -13.88 23.74 -14.69
N ASN A 472 -14.56 23.88 -15.85
CA ASN A 472 -15.02 25.17 -16.34
C ASN A 472 -16.15 25.76 -15.49
N ASP A 473 -17.07 24.91 -15.01
CA ASP A 473 -18.15 25.34 -14.10
C ASP A 473 -17.59 25.88 -12.78
N LEU A 474 -16.46 25.35 -12.30
CA LEU A 474 -15.76 25.86 -11.12
C LEU A 474 -15.03 27.21 -11.35
N ALA A 475 -14.90 27.69 -12.59
CA ALA A 475 -14.18 28.92 -12.89
C ALA A 475 -14.74 30.15 -12.17
N GLN A 476 -16.08 30.20 -12.02
CA GLN A 476 -16.75 31.30 -11.28
C GLN A 476 -16.41 31.29 -9.79
N LEU A 477 -16.24 30.09 -9.19
CA LEU A 477 -15.80 29.97 -7.80
C LEU A 477 -14.32 30.29 -7.65
N ARG A 478 -13.46 29.84 -8.58
CA ARG A 478 -12.03 30.17 -8.57
C ARG A 478 -11.73 31.67 -8.70
N ALA A 479 -12.64 32.43 -9.31
CA ALA A 479 -12.51 33.88 -9.44
C ALA A 479 -12.86 34.65 -8.14
N LYS A 480 -13.38 33.97 -7.12
CA LYS A 480 -13.67 34.56 -5.81
C LYS A 480 -12.44 34.54 -4.90
N GLU A 481 -12.49 35.31 -3.83
CA GLU A 481 -11.46 35.26 -2.80
C GLU A 481 -11.50 33.87 -2.09
N PRO A 482 -10.31 33.30 -1.76
CA PRO A 482 -10.23 32.04 -1.05
C PRO A 482 -10.95 32.09 0.31
N ASP A 483 -11.86 31.13 0.52
CA ASP A 483 -12.57 30.91 1.78
C ASP A 483 -13.03 29.45 1.85
N ASN A 484 -13.53 28.99 2.99
CA ASN A 484 -13.92 27.61 3.21
C ASN A 484 -14.90 27.09 2.15
N ILE A 485 -14.50 26.05 1.42
CA ILE A 485 -15.28 25.43 0.36
C ILE A 485 -15.63 23.98 0.69
N LEU A 486 -16.89 23.60 0.41
CA LEU A 486 -17.40 22.24 0.54
C LEU A 486 -17.78 21.69 -0.84
N PHE A 487 -17.14 20.60 -1.24
CA PHE A 487 -17.58 19.83 -2.42
C PHE A 487 -18.42 18.63 -1.97
N MET A 488 -19.70 18.63 -2.34
CA MET A 488 -20.64 17.54 -2.07
C MET A 488 -20.57 16.49 -3.20
N SER A 489 -19.36 15.90 -3.40
CA SER A 489 -19.03 14.97 -4.47
C SER A 489 -18.21 13.82 -3.93
N PHE A 490 -18.30 12.65 -4.58
CA PHE A 490 -17.42 11.52 -4.34
C PHE A 490 -15.99 11.78 -4.86
N GLU A 491 -15.87 12.54 -5.96
CA GLU A 491 -14.59 12.91 -6.51
C GLU A 491 -13.93 14.02 -5.68
N THR A 492 -12.64 13.87 -5.41
CA THR A 492 -11.89 14.80 -4.54
C THR A 492 -11.00 15.77 -5.32
N TRP A 493 -10.75 15.52 -6.61
CA TRP A 493 -9.94 16.40 -7.45
C TRP A 493 -10.41 17.87 -7.52
N PRO A 494 -11.72 18.19 -7.36
CA PRO A 494 -12.15 19.59 -7.37
C PRO A 494 -11.49 20.43 -6.28
N TYR A 495 -11.19 19.85 -5.12
CA TYR A 495 -10.44 20.55 -4.09
C TYR A 495 -9.05 20.98 -4.58
N LEU A 496 -8.36 20.10 -5.32
CA LEU A 496 -7.05 20.46 -5.89
C LEU A 496 -7.18 21.61 -6.90
N SER A 497 -8.27 21.68 -7.67
CA SER A 497 -8.50 22.73 -8.65
C SER A 497 -8.73 24.11 -8.06
N MET A 498 -8.97 24.21 -6.76
CA MET A 498 -9.25 25.46 -6.05
C MET A 498 -7.99 26.11 -5.44
N ASN A 499 -6.81 25.52 -5.63
CA ASN A 499 -5.52 26.05 -5.17
C ASN A 499 -5.48 26.44 -3.68
N ASP A 500 -5.75 27.70 -3.35
CA ASP A 500 -5.57 28.25 -2.00
C ASP A 500 -6.85 28.26 -1.16
N PHE A 501 -7.97 27.73 -1.68
CA PHE A 501 -9.21 27.66 -0.93
C PHE A 501 -9.12 26.65 0.22
N PRO A 502 -9.35 27.07 1.48
CA PRO A 502 -9.40 26.17 2.61
C PRO A 502 -10.54 25.16 2.49
N TYR A 503 -10.31 23.96 2.97
CA TYR A 503 -11.32 22.90 2.97
C TYR A 503 -12.29 23.11 4.13
N ALA A 504 -13.60 23.09 3.82
CA ALA A 504 -14.64 23.21 4.83
C ALA A 504 -14.90 21.90 5.60
N THR A 505 -14.44 20.76 5.10
CA THR A 505 -14.69 19.45 5.72
C THR A 505 -13.54 18.50 5.45
N PHE A 506 -13.60 17.30 6.00
CA PHE A 506 -12.66 16.21 5.67
C PHE A 506 -12.72 15.86 4.16
N SER A 507 -11.59 15.41 3.60
CA SER A 507 -11.36 15.39 2.16
C SER A 507 -12.18 14.35 1.41
N ALA A 508 -12.38 13.15 1.99
CA ALA A 508 -13.11 12.07 1.36
C ALA A 508 -14.29 11.63 2.22
N TRP A 509 -15.43 11.50 1.59
CA TRP A 509 -16.66 11.02 2.18
C TRP A 509 -17.54 10.44 1.08
N THR A 510 -18.24 9.38 1.38
CA THR A 510 -19.18 8.79 0.41
C THR A 510 -20.31 9.77 0.16
N GLY A 511 -20.44 10.19 -1.07
CA GLY A 511 -21.49 11.10 -1.48
C GLY A 511 -22.88 10.61 -1.08
N ASN A 512 -23.73 10.51 -2.03
CA ASN A 512 -25.15 10.20 -1.87
C ASN A 512 -25.50 8.75 -1.50
N GLU A 513 -24.60 7.79 -1.60
CA GLU A 513 -24.91 6.37 -1.32
C GLU A 513 -25.37 6.14 0.12
N GLN A 514 -24.96 7.00 1.03
CA GLN A 514 -25.30 6.94 2.44
C GLN A 514 -26.14 8.15 2.92
N GLY A 515 -26.51 9.03 2.03
CA GLY A 515 -27.49 10.09 2.20
C GLY A 515 -27.52 10.75 3.58
N GLU A 516 -28.51 10.42 4.40
CA GLU A 516 -28.72 11.04 5.72
C GLU A 516 -27.59 10.72 6.72
N ILE A 517 -26.93 9.57 6.64
CA ILE A 517 -25.78 9.24 7.53
C ILE A 517 -24.64 10.19 7.26
N THR A 518 -24.33 10.46 6.00
CA THR A 518 -23.27 11.39 5.60
C THR A 518 -23.61 12.81 6.02
N LEU A 519 -24.86 13.25 5.83
CA LEU A 519 -25.31 14.58 6.27
C LEU A 519 -25.25 14.74 7.79
N SER A 520 -25.63 13.71 8.54
CA SER A 520 -25.52 13.71 10.00
C SER A 520 -24.07 13.85 10.44
N ARG A 521 -23.13 13.12 9.80
CA ARG A 521 -21.69 13.23 10.08
C ARG A 521 -21.15 14.61 9.76
N LEU A 522 -21.57 15.23 8.64
CA LEU A 522 -21.20 16.61 8.31
C LEU A 522 -21.72 17.61 9.33
N ARG A 523 -22.97 17.46 9.82
CA ARG A 523 -23.52 18.33 10.87
C ARG A 523 -22.69 18.22 12.15
N THR A 524 -22.37 17.01 12.60
CA THR A 524 -21.49 16.78 13.77
C THR A 524 -20.12 17.41 13.56
N TYR A 525 -19.54 17.28 12.34
CA TYR A 525 -18.26 17.89 12.02
C TYR A 525 -18.30 19.43 12.18
N PHE A 526 -19.32 20.09 11.67
CA PHE A 526 -19.46 21.56 11.78
C PHE A 526 -19.83 22.01 13.19
N GLU A 527 -20.51 21.20 13.98
CA GLU A 527 -20.74 21.48 15.42
C GLU A 527 -19.42 21.45 16.20
N MET A 528 -18.51 20.54 15.86
CA MET A 528 -17.20 20.41 16.50
C MET A 528 -16.17 21.43 15.95
N ASN A 529 -16.31 21.83 14.69
CA ASN A 529 -15.41 22.72 13.95
C ASN A 529 -16.20 23.90 13.34
N PRO A 530 -16.75 24.84 14.14
CA PRO A 530 -17.60 25.91 13.62
C PRO A 530 -16.89 26.90 12.70
N ASP A 531 -15.58 27.06 12.85
CA ASP A 531 -14.69 27.83 11.98
C ASP A 531 -14.57 27.25 10.56
N LYS A 532 -14.89 25.96 10.38
CA LYS A 532 -14.95 25.27 9.10
C LYS A 532 -16.29 25.45 8.38
N THR A 533 -17.23 26.20 8.93
CA THR A 533 -18.50 26.46 8.23
C THR A 533 -18.25 26.94 6.81
N PRO A 534 -18.76 26.26 5.76
CA PRO A 534 -18.43 26.60 4.38
C PRO A 534 -19.02 27.96 4.00
N LYS A 535 -18.23 28.80 3.37
CA LYS A 535 -18.72 29.98 2.66
C LYS A 535 -19.27 29.58 1.29
N TYR A 536 -18.58 28.65 0.64
CA TYR A 536 -18.98 28.15 -0.67
C TYR A 536 -19.33 26.66 -0.59
N ILE A 537 -20.43 26.25 -1.24
CA ILE A 537 -20.81 24.85 -1.38
C ILE A 537 -21.02 24.57 -2.87
N TYR A 538 -20.40 23.50 -3.36
CA TYR A 538 -20.60 23.01 -4.73
C TYR A 538 -21.23 21.62 -4.70
N ILE A 539 -22.37 21.46 -5.37
CA ILE A 539 -23.14 20.22 -5.45
C ILE A 539 -23.27 19.82 -6.90
N PRO A 540 -22.50 18.87 -7.42
CA PRO A 540 -22.67 18.39 -8.77
C PRO A 540 -24.07 17.77 -8.95
N LYS A 541 -24.72 18.04 -10.08
CA LYS A 541 -26.02 17.41 -10.40
C LYS A 541 -25.90 15.89 -10.63
N SER A 542 -24.70 15.41 -10.97
CA SER A 542 -24.39 13.99 -11.04
C SER A 542 -24.36 13.30 -9.66
N ALA A 543 -24.13 14.05 -8.59
CA ALA A 543 -24.25 13.54 -7.22
C ALA A 543 -25.74 13.39 -6.88
N LYS A 544 -26.15 12.19 -6.46
CA LYS A 544 -27.56 11.82 -6.26
C LYS A 544 -28.16 12.32 -4.93
N TRP A 545 -27.85 13.55 -4.53
CA TRP A 545 -28.43 14.16 -3.32
C TRP A 545 -29.91 14.41 -3.48
N ASN A 546 -30.67 14.29 -2.39
CA ASN A 546 -32.08 14.74 -2.39
C ASN A 546 -32.11 16.27 -2.32
N ILE A 547 -32.04 16.89 -3.49
CA ILE A 547 -32.00 18.34 -3.65
C ILE A 547 -33.27 19.03 -3.12
N ASN A 548 -34.42 18.36 -3.18
CA ASN A 548 -35.69 18.92 -2.69
C ASN A 548 -35.72 19.12 -1.17
N THR A 549 -34.90 18.39 -0.41
CA THR A 549 -34.75 18.59 1.03
C THR A 549 -33.50 19.40 1.38
N LEU A 550 -32.40 19.17 0.68
CA LEU A 550 -31.11 19.79 0.97
C LEU A 550 -31.07 21.29 0.66
N LEU A 551 -31.54 21.74 -0.50
CA LEU A 551 -31.51 23.17 -0.86
C LEU A 551 -32.38 24.05 0.05
N PRO A 552 -33.61 23.67 0.44
CA PRO A 552 -34.36 24.43 1.43
C PRO A 552 -33.66 24.54 2.80
N GLU A 553 -33.03 23.44 3.28
CA GLU A 553 -32.24 23.46 4.52
C GLU A 553 -31.08 24.46 4.41
N LEU A 554 -30.31 24.43 3.32
CA LEU A 554 -29.18 25.33 3.14
C LEU A 554 -29.62 26.79 2.99
N LYS A 555 -30.73 27.04 2.27
CA LYS A 555 -31.33 28.39 2.19
C LYS A 555 -31.75 28.93 3.56
N SER A 556 -32.31 28.08 4.41
CA SER A 556 -32.69 28.48 5.77
C SER A 556 -31.48 28.82 6.66
N LYS A 557 -30.28 28.33 6.30
CA LYS A 557 -28.99 28.63 6.94
C LYS A 557 -28.29 29.85 6.33
N GLY A 558 -28.96 30.61 5.45
CA GLY A 558 -28.45 31.88 4.89
C GLY A 558 -27.66 31.71 3.58
N TYR A 559 -27.75 30.56 2.89
CA TYR A 559 -27.10 30.39 1.59
C TYR A 559 -27.99 30.89 0.45
N THR A 560 -27.39 31.65 -0.47
CA THR A 560 -27.96 31.93 -1.79
C THR A 560 -27.55 30.83 -2.76
N VAL A 561 -28.48 30.41 -3.61
CA VAL A 561 -28.28 29.31 -4.56
C VAL A 561 -28.27 29.85 -5.97
N SER A 562 -27.22 29.59 -6.71
CA SER A 562 -27.15 29.72 -8.17
C SER A 562 -27.10 28.32 -8.78
N GLU A 563 -27.84 28.17 -9.89
CA GLU A 563 -27.89 26.89 -10.60
C GLU A 563 -27.22 27.04 -11.96
N THR A 564 -26.32 26.10 -12.26
CA THR A 564 -25.67 25.97 -13.57
C THR A 564 -26.24 24.77 -14.33
N GLN A 565 -25.71 24.50 -15.51
CA GLN A 565 -26.07 23.30 -16.26
C GLN A 565 -25.71 22.01 -15.49
N VAL A 566 -24.62 22.01 -14.73
CA VAL A 566 -24.01 20.79 -14.13
C VAL A 566 -23.97 20.80 -12.61
N SER A 567 -24.25 21.92 -11.96
CA SER A 567 -24.14 22.03 -10.48
C SER A 567 -25.18 22.98 -9.86
N TYR A 568 -25.28 22.89 -8.53
CA TYR A 568 -25.78 23.96 -7.66
C TYR A 568 -24.59 24.55 -6.91
N GLN A 569 -24.41 25.86 -7.06
CA GLN A 569 -23.37 26.62 -6.37
C GLN A 569 -24.02 27.52 -5.32
N LEU A 570 -23.56 27.40 -4.09
CA LEU A 570 -24.13 28.13 -2.98
C LEU A 570 -23.06 29.03 -2.35
N GLU A 571 -23.50 30.20 -1.93
CA GLU A 571 -22.67 31.17 -1.22
C GLU A 571 -23.40 31.65 0.02
N LYS A 572 -22.70 31.70 1.14
CA LYS A 572 -23.21 32.19 2.41
C LYS A 572 -23.14 33.71 2.44
N ASN A 573 -24.27 34.37 2.69
CA ASN A 573 -24.35 35.84 2.80
C ASN A 573 -23.63 36.36 4.02
#